data_6613ea37f54e5e61e1c0ad5a6756ea60
#
_entry.id   6613ea37f54e5e61e1c0ad5a6756ea60
#
_cell.length_a   1.000
_cell.length_b   1.000
_cell.length_c   1.000
_cell.angle_alpha   90.00
_cell.angle_beta   90.00
_cell.angle_gamma   90.00
#
_symmetry.space_group_name_H-M   'P 1'
#
loop_
_entity.id
_entity.type
_entity.pdbx_description
1 polymer ?
#
loop_
_entity_poly.entity_id
_entity_poly.type
_entity_poly.pdbx_seq_one_letter_code
_entity_poly.pdbx_strand_id
1 'polypeptide(L)'
;MENKFIVTFDVETTGKNPKVDHIIQFSAVKYDKERKEIIEELDIYIKPDVPYVMSIGALAKHKITPKFLEDKPIFKSVADRIYKFLENSDLVGYNLINFDCKFLQEKFKTVGINWIYSDLVIYDAFLEEQRRNGLSLGNTFKRYNKVSMEEYGFNAHDALSDVKATLMVFEKQQEEMPYEPENIISECGMIRMMSFDTDEPTECFSYGKYSGVSLKYVTKTDINYIDWILRNPDIDNKTKETCKKYIGKV
;
A
#
# COMPACT_ATOMS: atom_id res chain seq x y z
N MET A 1 16.87 1.39 13.50
CA MET A 1 16.15 1.15 14.78
C MET A 1 14.73 0.76 14.40
N GLU A 2 14.22 -0.38 14.83
CA GLU A 2 12.82 -0.70 14.65
C GLU A 2 11.98 0.28 15.48
N ASN A 3 10.99 0.90 14.84
CA ASN A 3 10.06 1.74 15.57
C ASN A 3 9.23 0.89 16.54
N LYS A 4 8.91 1.45 17.69
CA LYS A 4 8.04 0.82 18.69
C LYS A 4 6.63 0.60 18.17
N PHE A 5 6.17 1.50 17.31
CA PHE A 5 4.79 1.53 16.81
C PHE A 5 4.70 1.07 15.36
N ILE A 6 3.57 0.48 15.05
CA ILE A 6 3.10 0.24 13.69
C ILE A 6 1.91 1.16 13.42
N VAL A 7 1.84 1.75 12.25
CA VAL A 7 0.61 2.35 11.73
C VAL A 7 0.13 1.54 10.54
N THR A 8 -1.08 1.02 10.64
CA THR A 8 -1.80 0.46 9.51
C THR A 8 -2.77 1.50 9.00
N PHE A 9 -2.75 1.79 7.69
CA PHE A 9 -3.69 2.75 7.10
C PHE A 9 -4.19 2.31 5.73
N ASP A 10 -5.32 2.88 5.35
CA ASP A 10 -5.99 2.69 4.08
C ASP A 10 -6.62 4.01 3.62
N VAL A 11 -6.73 4.25 2.32
CA VAL A 11 -7.36 5.43 1.76
C VAL A 11 -8.45 5.07 0.76
N GLU A 12 -9.63 5.73 0.89
CA GLU A 12 -10.60 5.75 -0.17
C GLU A 12 -10.41 6.98 -1.06
N THR A 13 -10.63 6.81 -2.35
CA THR A 13 -10.26 7.82 -3.36
C THR A 13 -11.34 8.01 -4.41
N THR A 14 -11.33 9.15 -5.11
CA THR A 14 -12.25 9.42 -6.23
C THR A 14 -12.00 8.55 -7.46
N GLY A 15 -10.81 7.96 -7.56
CA GLY A 15 -10.39 7.10 -8.68
C GLY A 15 -9.03 6.47 -8.41
N LYS A 16 -8.30 6.04 -9.44
CA LYS A 16 -7.09 5.23 -9.30
C LYS A 16 -5.78 5.95 -9.61
N ASN A 17 -5.82 7.20 -10.06
CA ASN A 17 -4.63 7.94 -10.47
C ASN A 17 -4.26 8.99 -9.42
N PRO A 18 -3.17 8.82 -8.65
CA PRO A 18 -2.79 9.73 -7.56
C PRO A 18 -2.47 11.16 -8.01
N LYS A 19 -2.20 11.38 -9.31
CA LYS A 19 -1.91 12.71 -9.87
C LYS A 19 -3.16 13.55 -10.16
N VAL A 20 -4.32 12.91 -10.34
CA VAL A 20 -5.57 13.59 -10.72
C VAL A 20 -6.72 13.30 -9.77
N ASP A 21 -6.70 12.14 -9.11
CA ASP A 21 -7.73 11.74 -8.17
C ASP A 21 -7.41 12.21 -6.74
N HIS A 22 -8.40 12.14 -5.87
CA HIS A 22 -8.32 12.73 -4.53
C HIS A 22 -8.61 11.70 -3.45
N ILE A 23 -7.90 11.79 -2.32
CA ILE A 23 -8.25 11.08 -1.10
C ILE A 23 -9.55 11.67 -0.55
N ILE A 24 -10.51 10.82 -0.24
CA ILE A 24 -11.82 11.18 0.33
C ILE A 24 -12.08 10.55 1.69
N GLN A 25 -11.30 9.56 2.09
CA GLN A 25 -11.22 9.04 3.44
C GLN A 25 -9.78 8.61 3.72
N PHE A 26 -9.31 8.84 4.92
CA PHE A 26 -8.07 8.31 5.48
C PHE A 26 -8.41 7.64 6.79
N SER A 27 -8.17 6.35 6.88
CA SER A 27 -8.38 5.57 8.09
C SER A 27 -7.07 4.91 8.52
N ALA A 28 -6.77 4.95 9.81
CA ALA A 28 -5.55 4.39 10.35
C ALA A 28 -5.73 3.90 11.79
N VAL A 29 -4.94 2.91 12.17
CA VAL A 29 -4.74 2.52 13.56
C VAL A 29 -3.26 2.54 13.91
N LYS A 30 -2.94 2.98 15.12
CA LYS A 30 -1.60 2.89 15.69
C LYS A 30 -1.55 1.76 16.70
N TYR A 31 -0.62 0.85 16.48
CA TYR A 31 -0.45 -0.37 17.27
C TYR A 31 0.88 -0.36 18.00
N ASP A 32 0.86 -0.67 19.29
CA ASP A 32 2.06 -0.84 20.12
C ASP A 32 2.52 -2.30 20.04
N LYS A 33 3.71 -2.54 19.45
CA LYS A 33 4.28 -3.89 19.27
C LYS A 33 4.58 -4.62 20.57
N GLU A 34 4.93 -3.87 21.64
CA GLU A 34 5.25 -4.43 22.94
C GLU A 34 3.98 -4.84 23.71
N ARG A 35 2.96 -3.97 23.70
CA ARG A 35 1.69 -4.18 24.40
C ARG A 35 0.74 -5.09 23.60
N LYS A 36 0.97 -5.23 22.29
CA LYS A 36 0.10 -5.95 21.36
C LYS A 36 -1.34 -5.41 21.37
N GLU A 37 -1.48 -4.09 21.34
CA GLU A 37 -2.78 -3.44 21.37
C GLU A 37 -2.83 -2.20 20.48
N ILE A 38 -4.02 -1.89 19.93
CA ILE A 38 -4.30 -0.63 19.24
C ILE A 38 -4.39 0.45 20.31
N ILE A 39 -3.54 1.49 20.19
CA ILE A 39 -3.46 2.60 21.15
C ILE A 39 -4.14 3.87 20.62
N GLU A 40 -4.34 3.99 19.33
CA GLU A 40 -4.98 5.15 18.69
C GLU A 40 -5.63 4.76 17.38
N GLU A 41 -6.79 5.36 17.10
CA GLU A 41 -7.50 5.22 15.83
C GLU A 41 -7.73 6.60 15.21
N LEU A 42 -7.62 6.69 13.89
CA LEU A 42 -7.88 7.89 13.11
C LEU A 42 -8.74 7.53 11.90
N ASP A 43 -9.92 8.13 11.81
CA ASP A 43 -10.80 7.98 10.67
C ASP A 43 -11.32 9.36 10.26
N ILE A 44 -10.96 9.81 9.05
CA ILE A 44 -11.25 11.16 8.57
C ILE A 44 -11.80 11.09 7.14
N TYR A 45 -13.03 11.56 6.95
CA TYR A 45 -13.56 11.86 5.64
C TYR A 45 -13.05 13.22 5.16
N ILE A 46 -12.70 13.32 3.89
CA ILE A 46 -12.00 14.47 3.32
C ILE A 46 -12.73 14.93 2.07
N LYS A 47 -13.08 16.21 2.04
CA LYS A 47 -13.65 16.85 0.86
C LYS A 47 -12.53 17.29 -0.09
N PRO A 48 -12.54 16.89 -1.37
CA PRO A 48 -11.68 17.52 -2.36
C PRO A 48 -11.94 19.03 -2.45
N ASP A 49 -10.88 19.83 -2.45
CA ASP A 49 -10.91 21.29 -2.48
C ASP A 49 -10.93 21.91 -3.90
N VAL A 50 -10.99 21.06 -4.91
CA VAL A 50 -11.09 21.41 -6.33
C VAL A 50 -12.22 20.62 -7.00
N PRO A 51 -12.71 21.04 -8.16
CA PRO A 51 -13.66 20.24 -8.93
C PRO A 51 -13.09 18.85 -9.24
N TYR A 52 -13.88 17.81 -9.03
CA TYR A 52 -13.48 16.43 -9.24
C TYR A 52 -14.60 15.57 -9.83
N VAL A 53 -14.24 14.44 -10.39
CA VAL A 53 -15.18 13.43 -10.87
C VAL A 53 -15.01 12.17 -10.01
N MET A 54 -16.12 11.70 -9.43
CA MET A 54 -16.13 10.43 -8.72
C MET A 54 -16.25 9.29 -9.74
N SER A 55 -15.26 8.42 -9.81
CA SER A 55 -15.30 7.22 -10.63
C SER A 55 -16.44 6.30 -10.19
N ILE A 56 -17.21 5.78 -11.15
CA ILE A 56 -18.30 4.83 -10.86
C ILE A 56 -17.80 3.60 -10.11
N GLY A 57 -16.61 3.10 -10.50
CA GLY A 57 -15.99 1.96 -9.84
C GLY A 57 -15.54 2.24 -8.40
N ALA A 58 -15.07 3.46 -8.11
CA ALA A 58 -14.75 3.89 -6.76
C ALA A 58 -16.02 4.01 -5.90
N LEU A 59 -17.01 4.76 -6.41
CA LEU A 59 -18.29 4.93 -5.72
C LEU A 59 -19.01 3.60 -5.42
N ALA A 60 -18.93 2.64 -6.34
CA ALA A 60 -19.54 1.32 -6.14
C ALA A 60 -18.88 0.53 -5.00
N LYS A 61 -17.59 0.77 -4.73
CA LYS A 61 -16.84 0.14 -3.64
C LYS A 61 -17.13 0.78 -2.28
N HIS A 62 -16.66 2.02 -2.10
CA HIS A 62 -16.70 2.70 -0.81
C HIS A 62 -18.06 3.37 -0.48
N LYS A 63 -18.93 3.58 -1.47
CA LYS A 63 -20.29 4.18 -1.32
C LYS A 63 -20.30 5.61 -0.75
N ILE A 64 -19.15 6.27 -0.64
CA ILE A 64 -19.04 7.65 -0.18
C ILE A 64 -19.46 8.57 -1.31
N THR A 65 -20.57 9.28 -1.12
CA THR A 65 -21.13 10.16 -2.15
C THR A 65 -20.54 11.56 -2.10
N PRO A 66 -20.48 12.32 -3.22
CA PRO A 66 -20.10 13.71 -3.19
C PRO A 66 -20.89 14.56 -2.20
N LYS A 67 -22.20 14.29 -2.08
CA LYS A 67 -23.08 14.97 -1.12
C LYS A 67 -22.65 14.73 0.34
N PHE A 68 -22.25 13.52 0.68
CA PHE A 68 -21.74 13.18 2.02
C PHE A 68 -20.47 13.96 2.38
N LEU A 69 -19.66 14.32 1.37
CA LEU A 69 -18.38 15.03 1.57
C LEU A 69 -18.53 16.55 1.67
N GLU A 70 -19.72 17.13 1.41
CA GLU A 70 -19.88 18.59 1.31
C GLU A 70 -19.46 19.36 2.58
N ASP A 71 -19.69 18.80 3.75
CA ASP A 71 -19.39 19.38 5.07
C ASP A 71 -18.06 18.89 5.67
N LYS A 72 -17.30 18.04 4.97
CA LYS A 72 -16.07 17.46 5.49
C LYS A 72 -14.88 18.41 5.31
N PRO A 73 -13.84 18.28 6.18
CA PRO A 73 -12.64 19.07 6.06
C PRO A 73 -11.91 18.80 4.73
N ILE A 74 -11.20 19.80 4.22
CA ILE A 74 -10.31 19.63 3.08
C ILE A 74 -8.97 19.00 3.53
N PHE A 75 -8.24 18.36 2.61
CA PHE A 75 -6.97 17.69 2.94
C PHE A 75 -5.97 18.61 3.66
N LYS A 76 -5.85 19.86 3.20
CA LYS A 76 -4.94 20.86 3.80
C LYS A 76 -5.17 21.07 5.30
N SER A 77 -6.42 21.00 5.76
CA SER A 77 -6.75 21.23 7.17
C SER A 77 -6.47 20.02 8.07
N VAL A 78 -6.28 18.84 7.51
CA VAL A 78 -6.04 17.59 8.26
C VAL A 78 -4.66 16.98 8.02
N ALA A 79 -3.91 17.51 7.06
CA ALA A 79 -2.62 16.97 6.62
C ALA A 79 -1.60 16.85 7.76
N ASP A 80 -1.45 17.87 8.59
CA ASP A 80 -0.53 17.84 9.73
C ASP A 80 -0.93 16.79 10.76
N ARG A 81 -2.24 16.57 10.96
CA ARG A 81 -2.73 15.52 11.86
C ARG A 81 -2.43 14.13 11.31
N ILE A 82 -2.64 13.92 10.03
CA ILE A 82 -2.31 12.65 9.35
C ILE A 82 -0.80 12.42 9.40
N TYR A 83 0.01 13.43 9.07
CA TYR A 83 1.46 13.33 9.09
C TYR A 83 1.98 12.93 10.48
N LYS A 84 1.55 13.61 11.55
CA LYS A 84 1.93 13.31 12.95
C LYS A 84 1.49 11.91 13.39
N PHE A 85 0.36 11.43 12.88
CA PHE A 85 -0.09 10.07 13.17
C PHE A 85 0.86 9.01 12.62
N LEU A 86 1.47 9.27 11.45
CA LEU A 86 2.41 8.37 10.79
C LEU A 86 3.84 8.44 11.35
N GLU A 87 4.20 9.57 12.00
CA GLU A 87 5.57 9.78 12.48
C GLU A 87 6.03 8.68 13.46
N ASN A 88 7.32 8.32 13.37
CA ASN A 88 8.00 7.38 14.26
C ASN A 88 7.32 6.00 14.34
N SER A 89 6.76 5.54 13.22
CA SER A 89 6.08 4.26 13.11
C SER A 89 6.54 3.51 11.87
N ASP A 90 6.57 2.18 11.96
CA ASP A 90 6.63 1.33 10.78
C ASP A 90 5.23 1.29 10.15
N LEU A 91 5.14 1.10 8.84
CA LEU A 91 3.86 1.06 8.16
C LEU A 91 3.47 -0.38 7.82
N VAL A 92 2.19 -0.68 7.97
CA VAL A 92 1.59 -1.95 7.55
C VAL A 92 0.37 -1.66 6.68
N GLY A 93 0.18 -2.42 5.61
CA GLY A 93 -0.99 -2.27 4.77
C GLY A 93 -1.22 -3.46 3.84
N TYR A 94 -2.29 -3.38 3.05
CA TYR A 94 -2.65 -4.36 2.04
C TYR A 94 -2.62 -3.72 0.65
N ASN A 95 -1.59 -3.96 -0.13
CA ASN A 95 -1.26 -3.25 -1.38
C ASN A 95 -0.92 -1.77 -1.16
N LEU A 96 -0.45 -1.45 0.04
CA LEU A 96 -0.16 -0.11 0.53
C LEU A 96 0.83 0.66 -0.35
N ILE A 97 1.91 -0.02 -0.74
CA ILE A 97 2.99 0.55 -1.55
C ILE A 97 2.49 0.98 -2.94
N ASN A 98 1.62 0.17 -3.53
CA ASN A 98 1.17 0.39 -4.90
C ASN A 98 0.04 1.41 -5.02
N PHE A 99 -0.70 1.65 -3.94
CA PHE A 99 -1.88 2.50 -3.95
C PHE A 99 -1.79 3.61 -2.91
N ASP A 100 -1.97 3.30 -1.64
CA ASP A 100 -2.18 4.28 -0.58
C ASP A 100 -1.00 5.23 -0.37
N CYS A 101 0.21 4.69 -0.33
CA CYS A 101 1.43 5.50 -0.19
C CYS A 101 1.59 6.50 -1.35
N LYS A 102 1.28 6.10 -2.58
CA LYS A 102 1.37 6.98 -3.74
C LYS A 102 0.38 8.13 -3.66
N PHE A 103 -0.87 7.84 -3.29
CA PHE A 103 -1.89 8.86 -3.08
C PHE A 103 -1.51 9.83 -1.97
N LEU A 104 -1.08 9.30 -0.84
CA LEU A 104 -0.74 10.12 0.32
C LEU A 104 0.48 11.01 0.05
N GLN A 105 1.52 10.47 -0.59
CA GLN A 105 2.69 11.26 -0.97
C GLN A 105 2.33 12.40 -1.94
N GLU A 106 1.53 12.12 -2.98
CA GLU A 106 1.09 13.17 -3.90
C GLU A 106 0.24 14.24 -3.18
N LYS A 107 -0.64 13.85 -2.26
CA LYS A 107 -1.44 14.81 -1.50
C LYS A 107 -0.61 15.64 -0.52
N PHE A 108 0.33 15.05 0.19
CA PHE A 108 1.25 15.80 1.05
C PHE A 108 2.07 16.83 0.27
N LYS A 109 2.53 16.51 -0.94
CA LYS A 109 3.22 17.47 -1.82
C LYS A 109 2.36 18.70 -2.12
N THR A 110 1.04 18.55 -2.31
CA THR A 110 0.15 19.68 -2.61
C THR A 110 0.03 20.69 -1.46
N VAL A 111 0.36 20.27 -0.24
CA VAL A 111 0.30 21.11 0.97
C VAL A 111 1.69 21.44 1.54
N GLY A 112 2.76 21.12 0.80
CA GLY A 112 4.14 21.45 1.16
C GLY A 112 4.78 20.50 2.18
N ILE A 113 4.18 19.35 2.46
CA ILE A 113 4.77 18.31 3.32
C ILE A 113 5.59 17.36 2.46
N ASN A 114 6.89 17.27 2.77
CA ASN A 114 7.79 16.31 2.11
C ASN A 114 7.76 14.97 2.85
N TRP A 115 6.84 14.10 2.47
CA TRP A 115 6.75 12.74 3.00
C TRP A 115 7.23 11.75 1.94
N ILE A 116 8.32 11.05 2.25
CA ILE A 116 8.97 10.10 1.33
C ILE A 116 8.82 8.72 1.93
N TYR A 117 7.84 7.94 1.45
CA TYR A 117 7.55 6.62 2.00
C TYR A 117 8.63 5.58 1.68
N SER A 118 9.47 5.80 0.66
CA SER A 118 10.61 4.92 0.39
C SER A 118 11.67 4.90 1.49
N ASP A 119 11.66 5.88 2.38
CA ASP A 119 12.59 5.98 3.51
C ASP A 119 12.04 5.28 4.76
N LEU A 120 10.82 4.73 4.68
CA LEU A 120 10.13 4.11 5.79
C LEU A 120 10.20 2.58 5.72
N VAL A 121 10.05 1.95 6.88
CA VAL A 121 9.84 0.50 6.97
C VAL A 121 8.37 0.21 6.65
N ILE A 122 8.12 -0.55 5.61
CA ILE A 122 6.75 -0.91 5.19
C ILE A 122 6.61 -2.42 5.05
N TYR A 123 5.57 -2.96 5.69
CA TYR A 123 5.13 -4.33 5.55
C TYR A 123 3.85 -4.34 4.69
N ASP A 124 3.95 -4.82 3.46
CA ASP A 124 2.79 -4.94 2.60
C ASP A 124 2.28 -6.39 2.60
N ALA A 125 1.23 -6.63 3.39
CA ALA A 125 0.64 -7.95 3.58
C ALA A 125 0.11 -8.56 2.27
N PHE A 126 -0.24 -7.74 1.27
CA PHE A 126 -0.63 -8.21 -0.06
C PHE A 126 0.58 -8.78 -0.83
N LEU A 127 1.74 -8.14 -0.75
CA LEU A 127 2.94 -8.63 -1.42
C LEU A 127 3.36 -9.98 -0.83
N GLU A 128 3.23 -10.15 0.47
CA GLU A 128 3.45 -11.44 1.11
C GLU A 128 2.44 -12.49 0.67
N GLU A 129 1.16 -12.12 0.53
CA GLU A 129 0.11 -13.03 0.09
C GLU A 129 0.21 -13.38 -1.41
N GLN A 130 0.65 -12.46 -2.26
CA GLN A 130 0.85 -12.73 -3.69
C GLN A 130 1.84 -13.86 -3.96
N ARG A 131 2.85 -14.01 -3.12
CA ARG A 131 3.80 -15.13 -3.20
C ARG A 131 3.10 -16.47 -3.02
N ARG A 132 2.01 -16.51 -2.26
CA ARG A 132 1.35 -17.74 -1.85
C ARG A 132 0.12 -18.06 -2.71
N ASN A 133 -0.80 -17.14 -2.89
CA ASN A 133 -2.12 -17.41 -3.47
C ASN A 133 -2.77 -16.25 -4.24
N GLY A 134 -2.21 -15.03 -4.22
CA GLY A 134 -2.76 -13.87 -4.92
C GLY A 134 -4.17 -13.46 -4.48
N LEU A 135 -4.49 -13.55 -3.19
CA LEU A 135 -5.84 -13.35 -2.68
C LEU A 135 -6.13 -11.87 -2.37
N SER A 136 -7.43 -11.49 -2.42
CA SER A 136 -7.90 -10.21 -1.88
C SER A 136 -7.82 -10.20 -0.35
N LEU A 137 -7.87 -9.00 0.28
CA LEU A 137 -7.86 -8.86 1.74
C LEU A 137 -8.91 -9.76 2.40
N GLY A 138 -10.16 -9.76 1.92
CA GLY A 138 -11.24 -10.58 2.49
C GLY A 138 -10.95 -12.08 2.42
N ASN A 139 -10.40 -12.57 1.31
CA ASN A 139 -10.03 -13.99 1.18
C ASN A 139 -8.81 -14.33 2.03
N THR A 140 -7.84 -13.45 2.12
CA THR A 140 -6.66 -13.61 2.99
C THR A 140 -7.07 -13.62 4.44
N PHE A 141 -7.92 -12.69 4.86
CA PHE A 141 -8.47 -12.65 6.22
C PHE A 141 -9.17 -13.95 6.59
N LYS A 142 -10.07 -14.45 5.71
CA LYS A 142 -10.78 -15.72 5.91
C LYS A 142 -9.83 -16.90 6.01
N ARG A 143 -8.75 -16.92 5.23
CA ARG A 143 -7.74 -17.99 5.30
C ARG A 143 -7.07 -18.05 6.65
N TYR A 144 -6.66 -16.91 7.21
CA TYR A 144 -5.95 -16.85 8.48
C TYR A 144 -6.90 -16.99 9.69
N ASN A 145 -8.04 -16.32 9.66
CA ASN A 145 -8.94 -16.24 10.81
C ASN A 145 -10.07 -17.30 10.80
N LYS A 146 -10.20 -18.09 9.72
CA LYS A 146 -11.20 -19.15 9.52
C LYS A 146 -12.66 -18.68 9.46
N VAL A 147 -12.89 -17.38 9.51
CA VAL A 147 -14.20 -16.71 9.36
C VAL A 147 -14.06 -15.58 8.36
N SER A 148 -15.15 -15.14 7.73
CA SER A 148 -15.12 -13.97 6.84
C SER A 148 -15.00 -12.66 7.64
N MET A 149 -14.67 -11.57 6.96
CA MET A 149 -14.65 -10.24 7.58
C MET A 149 -16.02 -9.86 8.15
N GLU A 150 -17.11 -10.16 7.42
CA GLU A 150 -18.48 -9.89 7.82
C GLU A 150 -18.89 -10.73 9.04
N GLU A 151 -18.55 -12.02 9.07
CA GLU A 151 -18.79 -12.90 10.23
C GLU A 151 -18.03 -12.46 11.47
N TYR A 152 -16.86 -11.82 11.28
CA TYR A 152 -16.06 -11.24 12.36
C TYR A 152 -16.63 -9.89 12.84
N GLY A 153 -17.49 -9.25 12.06
CA GLY A 153 -18.09 -7.95 12.36
C GLY A 153 -17.44 -6.76 11.64
N PHE A 154 -16.61 -7.02 10.63
CA PHE A 154 -16.05 -6.00 9.77
C PHE A 154 -16.88 -5.81 8.50
N ASN A 155 -16.98 -4.56 8.05
CA ASN A 155 -17.62 -4.23 6.79
C ASN A 155 -16.55 -4.08 5.71
N ALA A 156 -16.51 -4.98 4.74
CA ALA A 156 -15.61 -4.87 3.61
C ALA A 156 -15.80 -3.54 2.86
N HIS A 157 -14.68 -2.91 2.45
CA HIS A 157 -14.64 -1.57 1.83
C HIS A 157 -15.11 -0.42 2.74
N ASP A 158 -15.07 -0.63 4.05
CA ASP A 158 -15.00 0.41 5.05
C ASP A 158 -13.54 0.52 5.50
N ALA A 159 -12.90 1.66 5.22
CA ALA A 159 -11.45 1.80 5.35
C ALA A 159 -10.96 1.45 6.77
N LEU A 160 -11.70 1.79 7.84
CA LEU A 160 -11.29 1.44 9.20
C LEU A 160 -11.39 -0.06 9.48
N SER A 161 -12.42 -0.73 8.94
CA SER A 161 -12.56 -2.20 9.00
C SER A 161 -11.43 -2.89 8.23
N ASP A 162 -11.10 -2.41 7.03
CA ASP A 162 -10.03 -2.95 6.20
C ASP A 162 -8.65 -2.78 6.86
N VAL A 163 -8.39 -1.65 7.53
CA VAL A 163 -7.19 -1.40 8.32
C VAL A 163 -7.07 -2.39 9.47
N LYS A 164 -8.13 -2.63 10.26
CA LYS A 164 -8.11 -3.57 11.38
C LYS A 164 -7.94 -5.03 10.89
N ALA A 165 -8.62 -5.39 9.81
CA ALA A 165 -8.46 -6.70 9.18
C ALA A 165 -7.02 -6.92 8.67
N THR A 166 -6.42 -5.91 8.08
CA THR A 166 -5.02 -5.96 7.61
C THR A 166 -4.04 -6.16 8.75
N LEU A 167 -4.24 -5.47 9.89
CA LEU A 167 -3.40 -5.66 11.06
C LEU A 167 -3.48 -7.11 11.56
N MET A 168 -4.68 -7.70 11.65
CA MET A 168 -4.86 -9.09 12.06
C MET A 168 -4.22 -10.09 11.08
N VAL A 169 -4.31 -9.82 9.77
CA VAL A 169 -3.61 -10.63 8.76
C VAL A 169 -2.11 -10.55 8.96
N PHE A 170 -1.56 -9.35 9.14
CA PHE A 170 -0.15 -9.13 9.39
C PHE A 170 0.33 -9.89 10.65
N GLU A 171 -0.39 -9.80 11.77
CA GLU A 171 -0.03 -10.56 12.99
C GLU A 171 0.03 -12.05 12.73
N LYS A 172 -0.92 -12.61 11.98
CA LYS A 172 -0.92 -14.05 11.62
C LYS A 172 0.20 -14.41 10.65
N GLN A 173 0.52 -13.54 9.70
CA GLN A 173 1.67 -13.73 8.81
C GLN A 173 2.97 -13.76 9.60
N GLN A 174 3.12 -12.89 10.61
CA GLN A 174 4.30 -12.84 11.48
C GLN A 174 4.40 -14.08 12.39
N GLU A 175 3.27 -14.65 12.86
CA GLU A 175 3.25 -15.89 13.64
C GLU A 175 3.68 -17.11 12.79
N GLU A 176 3.20 -17.21 11.55
CA GLU A 176 3.51 -18.34 10.66
C GLU A 176 4.92 -18.28 10.07
N MET A 177 5.38 -17.11 9.70
CA MET A 177 6.71 -16.85 9.16
C MET A 177 7.12 -15.42 9.53
N PRO A 178 7.94 -15.24 10.60
CA PRO A 178 8.46 -13.95 10.95
C PRO A 178 9.14 -13.31 9.75
N TYR A 179 8.55 -12.25 9.24
CA TYR A 179 9.08 -11.45 8.14
C TYR A 179 9.85 -10.28 8.75
N GLU A 180 11.14 -10.31 8.63
CA GLU A 180 11.94 -9.11 8.89
C GLU A 180 11.90 -8.25 7.64
N PRO A 181 11.39 -7.02 7.73
CA PRO A 181 11.42 -6.13 6.58
C PRO A 181 12.86 -5.75 6.32
N GLU A 182 13.43 -6.31 5.32
CA GLU A 182 14.59 -5.67 4.72
C GLU A 182 14.09 -4.42 3.99
N ASN A 183 14.39 -3.26 4.57
CA ASN A 183 14.18 -1.95 3.98
C ASN A 183 14.64 -1.90 2.55
N ILE A 184 13.75 -2.04 1.58
CA ILE A 184 14.11 -1.66 0.22
C ILE A 184 12.86 -1.48 -0.64
N ILE A 185 12.17 -0.37 -0.42
CA ILE A 185 11.42 0.24 -1.51
C ILE A 185 12.44 1.04 -2.31
N SER A 186 12.83 0.54 -3.46
CA SER A 186 13.51 1.40 -4.39
C SER A 186 12.52 2.43 -4.90
N GLU A 187 12.92 3.69 -5.03
CA GLU A 187 12.13 4.81 -5.59
C GLU A 187 11.55 4.53 -6.99
N CYS A 188 11.71 3.36 -7.53
CA CYS A 188 11.59 3.00 -8.93
C CYS A 188 10.67 1.81 -9.22
N GLY A 189 9.57 1.62 -8.53
CA GLY A 189 8.68 0.50 -8.87
C GLY A 189 9.29 -0.91 -8.73
N MET A 190 10.47 -1.00 -8.13
CA MET A 190 11.14 -2.23 -7.72
C MET A 190 11.21 -2.27 -6.19
N ILE A 191 11.07 -3.45 -5.63
CA ILE A 191 11.29 -3.73 -4.22
C ILE A 191 12.28 -4.89 -4.11
N ARG A 192 13.08 -4.90 -3.07
CA ARG A 192 13.89 -6.06 -2.78
C ARG A 192 13.17 -6.92 -1.76
N MET A 193 12.85 -8.13 -2.13
CA MET A 193 12.07 -9.05 -1.33
C MET A 193 12.36 -10.50 -1.71
N MET A 194 11.91 -11.42 -0.89
CA MET A 194 11.88 -12.83 -1.28
C MET A 194 10.93 -13.03 -2.47
N SER A 195 11.34 -13.81 -3.42
CA SER A 195 10.52 -14.24 -4.56
C SER A 195 10.43 -15.77 -4.59
N PHE A 196 9.40 -16.31 -5.24
CA PHE A 196 9.21 -17.75 -5.35
C PHE A 196 10.38 -18.48 -6.03
N ASP A 197 11.20 -17.78 -6.78
CA ASP A 197 12.32 -18.30 -7.55
C ASP A 197 13.69 -18.04 -6.92
N THR A 198 13.74 -17.49 -5.69
CA THR A 198 15.00 -17.14 -5.00
C THR A 198 14.95 -17.50 -3.52
N ASP A 199 16.12 -17.91 -3.00
CA ASP A 199 16.32 -18.21 -1.57
C ASP A 199 16.78 -16.98 -0.77
N GLU A 200 17.04 -15.87 -1.45
CA GLU A 200 17.49 -14.60 -0.87
C GLU A 200 16.66 -13.43 -1.43
N PRO A 201 16.53 -12.33 -0.66
CA PRO A 201 15.87 -11.12 -1.14
C PRO A 201 16.50 -10.60 -2.44
N THR A 202 15.67 -10.34 -3.45
CA THR A 202 16.07 -9.89 -4.77
C THR A 202 15.18 -8.78 -5.28
N GLU A 203 15.59 -8.07 -6.33
CA GLU A 203 14.74 -7.06 -6.96
C GLU A 203 13.53 -7.71 -7.60
N CYS A 204 12.35 -7.31 -7.13
CA CYS A 204 11.04 -7.73 -7.62
C CYS A 204 10.27 -6.50 -8.12
N PHE A 205 9.32 -6.74 -9.02
CA PHE A 205 8.39 -5.68 -9.39
C PHE A 205 7.45 -5.35 -8.23
N SER A 206 7.27 -4.07 -7.92
CA SER A 206 6.36 -3.61 -6.85
C SER A 206 4.92 -3.48 -7.32
N TYR A 207 4.66 -3.50 -8.64
CA TYR A 207 3.32 -3.34 -9.23
C TYR A 207 3.23 -3.97 -10.64
N GLY A 208 2.01 -4.00 -11.18
CA GLY A 208 1.74 -4.49 -12.53
C GLY A 208 1.63 -6.01 -12.62
N LYS A 209 1.71 -6.54 -13.85
CA LYS A 209 1.55 -7.97 -14.19
C LYS A 209 2.46 -8.90 -13.37
N TYR A 210 3.64 -8.43 -13.03
CA TYR A 210 4.67 -9.19 -12.34
C TYR A 210 4.97 -8.67 -10.93
N SER A 211 4.00 -8.04 -10.27
CA SER A 211 4.16 -7.61 -8.88
C SER A 211 4.57 -8.77 -7.98
N GLY A 212 5.60 -8.59 -7.15
CA GLY A 212 6.16 -9.63 -6.27
C GLY A 212 7.04 -10.68 -6.97
N VAL A 213 7.20 -10.60 -8.29
CA VAL A 213 8.02 -11.55 -9.06
C VAL A 213 9.41 -10.98 -9.30
N SER A 214 10.44 -11.82 -9.15
CA SER A 214 11.82 -11.37 -9.33
C SER A 214 12.08 -10.87 -10.76
N LEU A 215 12.85 -9.80 -10.85
CA LEU A 215 13.29 -9.27 -12.14
C LEU A 215 14.08 -10.33 -12.94
N LYS A 216 14.87 -11.15 -12.26
CA LYS A 216 15.61 -12.25 -12.84
C LYS A 216 14.69 -13.28 -13.53
N TYR A 217 13.59 -13.65 -12.88
CA TYR A 217 12.62 -14.58 -13.45
C TYR A 217 11.92 -13.97 -14.68
N VAL A 218 11.44 -12.74 -14.56
CA VAL A 218 10.73 -12.06 -15.66
C VAL A 218 11.64 -11.84 -16.86
N THR A 219 12.90 -11.48 -16.65
CA THR A 219 13.89 -11.33 -17.73
C THR A 219 14.09 -12.65 -18.51
N LYS A 220 13.98 -13.79 -17.85
CA LYS A 220 14.12 -15.11 -18.49
C LYS A 220 12.84 -15.60 -19.17
N THR A 221 11.69 -15.27 -18.63
CA THR A 221 10.40 -15.85 -19.03
C THR A 221 9.54 -14.94 -19.90
N ASP A 222 9.69 -13.61 -19.76
CA ASP A 222 8.95 -12.62 -20.55
C ASP A 222 9.83 -11.39 -20.84
N ILE A 223 10.80 -11.56 -21.69
CA ILE A 223 11.70 -10.48 -22.13
C ILE A 223 10.93 -9.33 -22.82
N ASN A 224 9.78 -9.62 -23.45
CA ASN A 224 8.95 -8.62 -24.10
C ASN A 224 8.36 -7.63 -23.08
N TYR A 225 8.06 -8.09 -21.88
CA TYR A 225 7.62 -7.19 -20.79
C TYR A 225 8.73 -6.23 -20.35
N ILE A 226 9.97 -6.73 -20.28
CA ILE A 226 11.12 -5.90 -19.98
C ILE A 226 11.36 -4.87 -21.09
N ASP A 227 11.27 -5.27 -22.36
CA ASP A 227 11.37 -4.38 -23.52
C ASP A 227 10.27 -3.30 -23.50
N TRP A 228 9.05 -3.67 -23.12
CA TRP A 228 7.96 -2.71 -22.94
C TRP A 228 8.28 -1.69 -21.85
N ILE A 229 8.80 -2.13 -20.69
CA ILE A 229 9.23 -1.22 -19.60
C ILE A 229 10.28 -0.23 -20.12
N LEU A 230 11.29 -0.71 -20.84
CA LEU A 230 12.37 0.14 -21.33
C LEU A 230 11.91 1.21 -22.34
N ARG A 231 10.87 0.92 -23.13
CA ARG A 231 10.32 1.82 -24.14
C ARG A 231 9.21 2.73 -23.61
N ASN A 232 8.57 2.37 -22.50
CA ASN A 232 7.44 3.13 -21.96
C ASN A 232 7.92 4.44 -21.32
N PRO A 233 7.47 5.63 -21.80
CA PRO A 233 7.90 6.91 -21.26
C PRO A 233 7.42 7.15 -19.82
N ASP A 234 6.32 6.49 -19.40
CA ASP A 234 5.73 6.66 -18.08
C ASP A 234 6.46 5.88 -16.97
N ILE A 235 7.41 5.03 -17.35
CA ILE A 235 8.25 4.29 -16.40
C ILE A 235 9.49 5.13 -16.05
N ASP A 236 9.78 5.23 -14.75
CA ASP A 236 10.91 5.99 -14.24
C ASP A 236 12.27 5.42 -14.73
N ASN A 237 13.27 6.31 -14.77
CA ASN A 237 14.60 5.97 -15.30
C ASN A 237 15.32 4.92 -14.44
N LYS A 238 15.12 4.92 -13.12
CA LYS A 238 15.80 3.98 -12.20
C LYS A 238 15.27 2.54 -12.38
N THR A 239 13.95 2.37 -12.57
CA THR A 239 13.38 1.08 -12.98
C THR A 239 13.99 0.60 -14.29
N LYS A 240 14.11 1.46 -15.30
CA LYS A 240 14.74 1.13 -16.59
C LYS A 240 16.20 0.74 -16.44
N GLU A 241 16.97 1.48 -15.64
CA GLU A 241 18.38 1.16 -15.37
C GLU A 241 18.54 -0.18 -14.64
N THR A 242 17.66 -0.45 -13.67
CA THR A 242 17.64 -1.74 -12.97
C THR A 242 17.35 -2.88 -13.94
N CYS A 243 16.35 -2.75 -14.80
CA CYS A 243 16.07 -3.74 -15.85
C CYS A 243 17.27 -3.96 -16.79
N LYS A 244 17.94 -2.91 -17.23
CA LYS A 244 19.15 -3.03 -18.09
C LYS A 244 20.27 -3.82 -17.44
N LYS A 245 20.50 -3.66 -16.12
CA LYS A 245 21.53 -4.41 -15.38
C LYS A 245 21.30 -5.92 -15.41
N TYR A 246 20.06 -6.37 -15.55
CA TYR A 246 19.71 -7.79 -15.59
C TYR A 246 19.74 -8.39 -16.99
N ILE A 247 19.42 -7.62 -18.03
CA ILE A 247 19.47 -8.10 -19.43
C ILE A 247 20.91 -8.49 -19.87
N GLY A 248 21.91 -7.81 -19.37
CA GLY A 248 23.33 -8.09 -19.68
C GLY A 248 23.97 -9.25 -18.90
N LYS A 249 23.22 -9.90 -18.00
CA LYS A 249 23.69 -10.99 -17.15
C LYS A 249 23.05 -12.35 -17.44
N VAL A 250 22.26 -12.45 -18.49
CA VAL A 250 21.57 -13.66 -18.96
C VAL A 250 22.31 -14.25 -20.14
#